data_074ba7c0f9851cd0eca5ab0d8e30514b
#
_entry.id   074ba7c0f9851cd0eca5ab0d8e30514b
#
_cell.length_a   1.000
_cell.length_b   1.000
_cell.length_c   1.000
_cell.angle_alpha   90.00
_cell.angle_beta   90.00
_cell.angle_gamma   90.00
#
_symmetry.space_group_name_H-M   'P 1'
#
loop_
_entity.id
_entity.type
_entity.pdbx_description
1 polymer ?
#
loop_
_entity_poly.entity_id
_entity_poly.type
_entity_poly.pdbx_seq_one_letter_code
_entity_poly.pdbx_strand_id
1 'polypeptide(L)'
;MAKYIPDSLLNDFLTACRGTRYYVTNAVPTSPAEVGTFRLNDTPATPSYGAIADGAIDGRSQVENGQTGIAVDNAGTANNVAITDGSDNPLVVTEVSNPQALTTSATIDTASFTQTIRDVT
;
A
#
# COMPACT_ATOMS: atom_id res chain seq x y z
N MET A 1 4.89 -19.19 -28.65
CA MET A 1 4.60 -20.03 -27.48
C MET A 1 3.99 -19.16 -26.38
N ALA A 2 2.88 -19.58 -25.85
CA ALA A 2 2.27 -18.86 -24.73
C ALA A 2 3.13 -19.08 -23.48
N LYS A 3 3.30 -18.01 -22.71
CA LYS A 3 3.95 -18.08 -21.41
C LYS A 3 2.89 -18.27 -20.34
N TYR A 4 3.22 -19.04 -19.32
CA TYR A 4 2.27 -19.39 -18.28
C TYR A 4 2.91 -19.26 -16.90
N ILE A 5 2.20 -18.59 -16.03
CA ILE A 5 2.53 -18.52 -14.59
C ILE A 5 1.32 -19.07 -13.84
N PRO A 6 1.46 -20.14 -13.03
CA PRO A 6 0.32 -20.70 -12.32
C PRO A 6 -0.24 -19.72 -11.29
N ASP A 7 -1.55 -19.75 -11.11
CA ASP A 7 -2.26 -18.89 -10.15
C ASP A 7 -1.69 -19.03 -8.73
N SER A 8 -1.25 -20.24 -8.35
CA SER A 8 -0.67 -20.45 -7.02
C SER A 8 0.59 -19.60 -6.81
N LEU A 9 1.42 -19.45 -7.84
CA LEU A 9 2.62 -18.60 -7.74
C LEU A 9 2.25 -17.11 -7.69
N LEU A 10 1.28 -16.69 -8.48
CA LEU A 10 0.78 -15.31 -8.44
C LEU A 10 0.14 -14.99 -7.08
N ASN A 11 -0.60 -15.94 -6.50
CA ASN A 11 -1.17 -15.81 -5.17
C ASN A 11 -0.08 -15.65 -4.11
N ASP A 12 1.00 -16.44 -4.20
CA ASP A 12 2.13 -16.34 -3.26
C ASP A 12 2.80 -14.98 -3.36
N PHE A 13 2.95 -14.45 -4.57
CA PHE A 13 3.53 -13.13 -4.77
C PHE A 13 2.64 -12.04 -4.17
N LEU A 14 1.32 -12.08 -4.42
CA LEU A 14 0.38 -11.11 -3.83
C LEU A 14 0.36 -11.22 -2.31
N THR A 15 0.42 -12.43 -1.76
CA THR A 15 0.52 -12.62 -0.31
C THR A 15 1.80 -12.00 0.24
N ALA A 16 2.92 -12.13 -0.47
CA ALA A 16 4.17 -11.50 -0.08
C ALA A 16 4.11 -9.97 -0.10
N CYS A 17 3.22 -9.38 -0.91
CA CYS A 17 2.99 -7.93 -0.94
C CYS A 17 2.12 -7.43 0.22
N ARG A 18 1.50 -8.33 0.99
CA ARG A 18 0.71 -7.96 2.16
C ARG A 18 1.63 -7.57 3.29
N GLY A 19 1.57 -6.30 3.65
CA GLY A 19 2.36 -5.79 4.76
C GLY A 19 1.60 -5.85 6.07
N THR A 20 2.28 -5.42 7.13
CA THR A 20 1.72 -5.35 8.48
C THR A 20 1.56 -3.92 8.98
N ARG A 21 2.12 -2.94 8.27
CA ARG A 21 2.08 -1.53 8.63
C ARG A 21 1.67 -0.68 7.45
N TYR A 22 0.85 0.33 7.73
CA TYR A 22 0.27 1.23 6.74
C TYR A 22 0.62 2.66 7.13
N TYR A 23 1.32 3.36 6.25
CA TYR A 23 1.71 4.75 6.46
C TYR A 23 1.21 5.62 5.31
N VAL A 24 0.79 6.84 5.64
CA VAL A 24 0.59 7.90 4.66
C VAL A 24 1.87 8.72 4.63
N THR A 25 2.40 8.96 3.45
CA THR A 25 3.71 9.60 3.29
C THR A 25 3.63 10.80 2.36
N ASN A 26 4.59 11.73 2.50
CA ASN A 26 4.68 12.90 1.64
C ASN A 26 5.56 12.66 0.40
N ALA A 27 6.28 11.56 0.34
CA ALA A 27 7.10 11.16 -0.77
C ALA A 27 7.20 9.64 -0.84
N VAL A 28 7.73 9.11 -1.93
CA VAL A 28 7.90 7.66 -2.11
C VAL A 28 9.10 7.18 -1.31
N PRO A 29 8.90 6.37 -0.24
CA PRO A 29 10.03 5.79 0.49
C PRO A 29 10.57 4.56 -0.25
N THR A 30 11.89 4.41 -0.25
CA THR A 30 12.58 3.26 -0.84
C THR A 30 13.40 2.48 0.20
N SER A 31 13.36 2.90 1.45
CA SER A 31 14.09 2.27 2.55
C SER A 31 13.34 2.48 3.87
N PRO A 32 13.65 1.70 4.91
CA PRO A 32 13.05 1.93 6.25
C PRO A 32 13.36 3.34 6.80
N ALA A 33 14.55 3.86 6.55
CA ALA A 33 14.92 5.20 7.00
C ALA A 33 14.05 6.26 6.32
N GLU A 34 13.76 6.11 5.03
CA GLU A 34 12.89 7.03 4.30
C GLU A 34 11.43 6.93 4.75
N VAL A 35 10.96 5.74 5.11
CA VAL A 35 9.64 5.60 5.73
C VAL A 35 9.54 6.47 6.99
N GLY A 36 10.56 6.41 7.85
CA GLY A 36 10.61 7.23 9.04
C GLY A 36 10.65 8.73 8.76
N THR A 37 11.29 9.14 7.66
CA THR A 37 11.41 10.54 7.27
C THR A 37 10.14 11.06 6.61
N PHE A 38 9.47 10.25 5.78
CA PHE A 38 8.37 10.70 4.93
C PHE A 38 6.99 10.46 5.53
N ARG A 39 6.87 9.62 6.55
CA ARG A 39 5.57 9.28 7.14
C ARG A 39 4.92 10.49 7.81
N LEU A 40 3.60 10.58 7.68
CA LEU A 40 2.78 11.58 8.36
C LEU A 40 2.13 11.03 9.63
N ASN A 41 1.99 9.71 9.74
CA ASN A 41 1.52 9.02 10.95
C ASN A 41 2.65 8.19 11.55
N ASP A 42 3.02 8.50 12.78
CA ASP A 42 4.08 7.76 13.49
C ASP A 42 3.60 6.38 13.94
N THR A 43 2.32 6.27 14.30
CA THR A 43 1.70 4.98 14.61
C THR A 43 1.13 4.39 13.33
N PRO A 44 1.65 3.23 12.88
CA PRO A 44 1.14 2.62 11.67
C PRO A 44 -0.29 2.10 11.86
N ALA A 45 -1.11 2.26 10.82
CA ALA A 45 -2.37 1.54 10.74
C ALA A 45 -2.09 0.09 10.31
N THR A 46 -3.06 -0.79 10.52
CA THR A 46 -2.95 -2.19 10.11
C THR A 46 -3.67 -2.36 8.77
N PRO A 47 -2.95 -2.70 7.69
CA PRO A 47 -3.60 -2.94 6.41
C PRO A 47 -4.49 -4.18 6.46
N SER A 48 -5.56 -4.16 5.70
CA SER A 48 -6.43 -5.31 5.51
C SER A 48 -6.69 -5.53 4.02
N TYR A 49 -6.98 -6.77 3.64
CA TYR A 49 -7.06 -7.16 2.25
C TYR A 49 -8.30 -7.99 2.00
N GLY A 50 -8.89 -7.81 0.81
CA GLY A 50 -9.88 -8.73 0.29
C GLY A 50 -9.23 -10.05 -0.15
N ALA A 51 -10.05 -11.03 -0.50
CA ALA A 51 -9.55 -12.30 -1.02
C ALA A 51 -8.83 -12.09 -2.36
N ILE A 52 -7.82 -12.91 -2.62
CA ILE A 52 -7.16 -12.94 -3.93
C ILE A 52 -8.14 -13.55 -4.93
N ALA A 53 -8.30 -12.89 -6.07
CA ALA A 53 -9.24 -13.28 -7.12
C ALA A 53 -8.62 -13.06 -8.50
N ASP A 54 -9.36 -13.42 -9.56
CA ASP A 54 -8.90 -13.17 -10.92
C ASP A 54 -8.74 -11.66 -11.17
N GLY A 55 -7.68 -11.30 -11.89
CA GLY A 55 -7.51 -9.94 -12.37
C GLY A 55 -8.58 -9.57 -13.41
N ALA A 56 -8.77 -8.27 -13.64
CA ALA A 56 -9.80 -7.79 -14.55
C ALA A 56 -9.60 -8.24 -16.00
N ILE A 57 -8.35 -8.43 -16.42
CA ILE A 57 -8.00 -8.89 -17.78
C ILE A 57 -7.39 -10.28 -17.72
N ASP A 58 -6.35 -10.45 -16.91
CA ASP A 58 -5.67 -11.71 -16.67
C ASP A 58 -4.94 -11.63 -15.31
N GLY A 59 -4.29 -12.74 -14.91
CA GLY A 59 -3.53 -12.79 -13.67
C GLY A 59 -4.41 -12.83 -12.44
N ARG A 60 -3.87 -12.35 -11.32
CA ARG A 60 -4.54 -12.35 -10.02
C ARG A 60 -4.49 -10.97 -9.41
N SER A 61 -5.46 -10.66 -8.57
CA SER A 61 -5.55 -9.37 -7.89
C SER A 61 -6.01 -9.51 -6.45
N GLN A 62 -5.70 -8.51 -5.65
CA GLN A 62 -6.27 -8.32 -4.32
C GLN A 62 -6.55 -6.84 -4.10
N VAL A 63 -7.58 -6.56 -3.30
CA VAL A 63 -7.92 -5.19 -2.90
C VAL A 63 -7.34 -4.93 -1.53
N GLU A 64 -6.55 -3.87 -1.40
CA GLU A 64 -6.20 -3.32 -0.10
C GLU A 64 -7.33 -2.38 0.31
N ASN A 65 -7.94 -2.64 1.47
CA ASN A 65 -9.04 -1.83 1.96
C ASN A 65 -8.53 -0.47 2.44
N GLY A 66 -9.33 0.57 2.22
CA GLY A 66 -9.00 1.89 2.74
C GLY A 66 -8.98 1.93 4.26
N GLN A 67 -8.38 2.98 4.80
CA GLN A 67 -8.27 3.21 6.23
C GLN A 67 -9.11 4.42 6.62
N THR A 68 -9.58 4.45 7.86
CA THR A 68 -10.30 5.60 8.41
C THR A 68 -9.65 6.05 9.71
N GLY A 69 -9.66 7.37 9.94
CA GLY A 69 -9.25 7.93 11.22
C GLY A 69 -7.77 7.81 11.54
N ILE A 70 -6.89 7.76 10.52
CA ILE A 70 -5.44 7.77 10.77
C ILE A 70 -5.04 9.12 11.34
N ALA A 71 -4.43 9.11 12.53
CA ALA A 71 -3.96 10.34 13.17
C ALA A 71 -2.72 10.89 12.46
N VAL A 72 -2.69 12.19 12.19
CA VAL A 72 -1.54 12.88 11.61
C VAL A 72 -0.64 13.38 12.72
N ASP A 73 0.58 12.90 12.78
CA ASP A 73 1.58 13.31 13.78
C ASP A 73 2.56 14.32 13.20
N ASN A 74 2.78 14.29 11.90
CA ASN A 74 3.71 15.17 11.19
C ASN A 74 2.98 15.91 10.08
N ALA A 75 3.11 17.23 10.05
CA ALA A 75 2.49 18.04 9.00
C ALA A 75 3.16 17.78 7.65
N GLY A 76 2.37 17.80 6.60
CA GLY A 76 2.86 17.61 5.23
C GLY A 76 1.74 17.31 4.26
N THR A 77 2.08 17.13 3.00
CA THR A 77 1.11 16.77 1.97
C THR A 77 1.04 15.24 1.83
N ALA A 78 -0.17 14.69 1.95
CA ALA A 78 -0.40 13.26 1.76
C ALA A 78 -0.36 12.95 0.26
N ASN A 79 0.76 12.47 -0.23
CA ASN A 79 0.96 12.14 -1.64
C ASN A 79 0.93 10.64 -1.92
N ASN A 80 1.32 9.82 -0.95
CA ASN A 80 1.48 8.39 -1.15
C ASN A 80 0.97 7.60 0.06
N VAL A 81 0.70 6.32 -0.18
CA VAL A 81 0.50 5.32 0.84
C VAL A 81 1.60 4.29 0.72
N ALA A 82 2.27 3.99 1.82
CA ALA A 82 3.31 2.97 1.87
C ALA A 82 2.87 1.84 2.78
N ILE A 83 2.91 0.62 2.26
CA ILE A 83 2.68 -0.60 3.04
C ILE A 83 4.03 -1.26 3.27
N THR A 84 4.34 -1.51 4.51
CA THR A 84 5.65 -2.02 4.92
C THR A 84 5.51 -3.32 5.73
N ASP A 85 6.63 -4.02 5.87
CA ASP A 85 6.72 -5.15 6.79
C ASP A 85 7.00 -4.68 8.24
N GLY A 86 7.21 -5.62 9.15
CA GLY A 86 7.46 -5.31 10.56
C GLY A 86 8.77 -4.58 10.84
N SER A 87 9.64 -4.42 9.85
CA SER A 87 10.90 -3.67 9.93
C SER A 87 10.88 -2.40 9.07
N ASP A 88 9.70 -1.98 8.63
CA ASP A 88 9.45 -0.82 7.78
C ASP A 88 10.11 -0.89 6.39
N ASN A 89 10.42 -2.10 5.90
CA ASN A 89 10.82 -2.26 4.50
C ASN A 89 9.59 -2.01 3.61
N PRO A 90 9.65 -1.05 2.66
CA PRO A 90 8.53 -0.80 1.77
C PRO A 90 8.27 -2.02 0.87
N LEU A 91 7.03 -2.49 0.87
CA LEU A 91 6.59 -3.59 0.02
C LEU A 91 5.79 -3.08 -1.16
N VAL A 92 4.88 -2.14 -0.91
CA VAL A 92 4.05 -1.50 -1.93
C VAL A 92 3.92 -0.04 -1.60
N VAL A 93 4.12 0.82 -2.58
CA VAL A 93 3.86 2.25 -2.46
C VAL A 93 2.96 2.67 -3.61
N THR A 94 1.88 3.37 -3.29
CA THR A 94 0.94 3.88 -4.30
C THR A 94 0.70 5.37 -4.10
N GLU A 95 0.31 6.05 -5.18
CA GLU A 95 -0.05 7.46 -5.11
C GLU A 95 -1.48 7.63 -4.61
N VAL A 96 -1.69 8.69 -3.83
CA VAL A 96 -3.03 9.14 -3.45
C VAL A 96 -3.64 9.88 -4.63
N SER A 97 -4.88 9.55 -4.99
CA SER A 97 -5.55 10.17 -6.14
C SER A 97 -5.88 11.64 -5.94
N ASN A 98 -5.97 12.09 -4.68
CA ASN A 98 -6.30 13.48 -4.35
C ASN A 98 -5.42 13.96 -3.18
N PRO A 99 -4.16 14.35 -3.45
CA PRO A 99 -3.25 14.79 -2.41
C PRO A 99 -3.80 15.99 -1.61
N GLN A 100 -3.60 15.98 -0.30
CA GLN A 100 -4.04 17.03 0.59
C GLN A 100 -2.93 17.43 1.56
N ALA A 101 -2.82 18.77 1.78
CA ALA A 101 -1.95 19.29 2.84
C ALA A 101 -2.62 19.05 4.19
N LEU A 102 -1.87 18.50 5.13
CA LEU A 102 -2.36 18.12 6.44
C LEU A 102 -1.53 18.76 7.54
N THR A 103 -2.21 19.05 8.65
CA THR A 103 -1.56 19.55 9.87
C THR A 103 -1.62 18.48 10.95
N THR A 104 -0.78 18.64 11.98
CA THR A 104 -0.85 17.77 13.15
C THR A 104 -2.23 17.86 13.80
N SER A 105 -2.69 16.78 14.40
CA SER A 105 -4.03 16.61 14.98
C SER A 105 -5.16 16.45 13.97
N ALA A 106 -4.88 16.50 12.66
CA ALA A 106 -5.84 16.08 11.64
C ALA A 106 -5.98 14.55 11.61
N THR A 107 -7.01 14.06 10.96
CA THR A 107 -7.16 12.64 10.67
C THR A 107 -7.30 12.43 9.16
N ILE A 108 -6.89 11.25 8.69
CA ILE A 108 -6.94 10.90 7.28
C ILE A 108 -7.82 9.67 7.08
N ASP A 109 -8.65 9.74 6.06
CA ASP A 109 -9.32 8.58 5.49
C ASP A 109 -8.72 8.32 4.11
N THR A 110 -8.38 7.07 3.82
CA THR A 110 -7.82 6.68 2.54
C THR A 110 -8.75 5.73 1.80
N ALA A 111 -8.73 5.81 0.47
CA ALA A 111 -9.50 4.92 -0.38
C ALA A 111 -8.82 3.56 -0.53
N SER A 112 -9.60 2.54 -0.87
CA SER A 112 -9.06 1.24 -1.25
C SER A 112 -8.33 1.33 -2.59
N PHE A 113 -7.41 0.42 -2.83
CA PHE A 113 -6.77 0.26 -4.14
C PHE A 113 -6.54 -1.22 -4.45
N THR A 114 -6.41 -1.53 -5.73
CA THR A 114 -6.25 -2.91 -6.19
C THR A 114 -4.79 -3.15 -6.59
N GLN A 115 -4.23 -4.24 -6.08
CA GLN A 115 -2.92 -4.75 -6.49
C GLN A 115 -3.14 -5.89 -7.46
N THR A 116 -2.58 -5.79 -8.66
CA THR A 116 -2.76 -6.78 -9.71
C THR A 116 -1.41 -7.25 -10.22
N ILE A 117 -1.27 -8.57 -10.37
CA ILE A 117 -0.15 -9.18 -11.09
C ILE A 117 -0.72 -9.85 -12.32
N ARG A 118 -0.26 -9.45 -13.47
CA ARG A 118 -0.75 -9.96 -14.74
C ARG A 118 0.08 -11.13 -15.22
N ASP A 119 -0.54 -11.99 -16.01
CA ASP A 119 0.16 -13.07 -16.68
C ASP A 119 1.19 -12.51 -17.66
N VAL A 120 2.23 -13.30 -17.88
CA VAL A 120 3.26 -12.96 -18.88
C VAL A 120 2.69 -13.15 -20.28
N THR A 121 2.81 -12.14 -21.10
CA THR A 121 2.31 -12.19 -22.49
C THR A 121 3.44 -12.20 -23.51
#